data_cac5ba216859254b6929dca4ff530944
#
_entry.id   cac5ba216859254b6929dca4ff530944
#
_cell.length_a   1.000
_cell.length_b   1.000
_cell.length_c   1.000
_cell.angle_alpha   90.00
_cell.angle_beta   90.00
_cell.angle_gamma   90.00
#
_symmetry.space_group_name_H-M   'P 1'
#
loop_
_entity.id
_entity.type
_entity.pdbx_description
1 polymer ?
#
loop_
_entity_poly.entity_id
_entity_poly.type
_entity_poly.pdbx_seq_one_letter_code
_entity_poly.pdbx_strand_id
1 'polypeptide(L)'
;MAFYSQDPNLGELLAANLAELTEQTSADLSELSVTWLVYSSSPLDLAASISEADFWQMPQAGASHLGRQLRYPASVVKLFYAAAVESWLARDLLLEGAELRRAFGAMLRDSSNDATSLVVDLLT
;
A
#
# COMPACT_ATOMS: atom_id res chain seq x y z
N MET A 1 -17.02 -2.07 3.06
CA MET A 1 -16.62 -3.42 3.45
C MET A 1 -15.20 -3.35 3.99
N ALA A 2 -14.86 -3.96 5.11
CA ALA A 2 -13.47 -3.99 5.59
C ALA A 2 -12.70 -5.01 4.73
N PHE A 3 -11.45 -4.65 4.35
CA PHE A 3 -10.59 -5.52 3.55
C PHE A 3 -10.14 -6.79 4.32
N TYR A 4 -10.20 -6.75 5.63
CA TYR A 4 -9.84 -7.87 6.50
C TYR A 4 -10.77 -7.96 7.71
N SER A 5 -10.83 -9.13 8.33
CA SER A 5 -11.48 -9.34 9.63
C SER A 5 -10.47 -9.20 10.77
N GLN A 6 -10.89 -8.55 11.85
CA GLN A 6 -10.07 -8.41 13.04
C GLN A 6 -9.86 -9.78 13.68
N ASP A 7 -8.59 -10.13 13.91
CA ASP A 7 -8.18 -11.33 14.63
C ASP A 7 -7.66 -10.94 16.02
N PRO A 8 -8.27 -11.42 17.11
CA PRO A 8 -7.88 -11.07 18.46
C PRO A 8 -6.43 -11.45 18.80
N ASN A 9 -5.95 -12.62 18.34
CA ASN A 9 -4.59 -13.07 18.62
C ASN A 9 -3.55 -12.19 17.93
N LEU A 10 -3.82 -11.79 16.66
CA LEU A 10 -2.98 -10.84 15.95
C LEU A 10 -3.03 -9.46 16.60
N GLY A 11 -4.18 -9.07 17.17
CA GLY A 11 -4.32 -7.84 17.95
C GLY A 11 -3.46 -7.81 19.20
N GLU A 12 -3.49 -8.90 19.98
CA GLU A 12 -2.65 -9.05 21.17
C GLU A 12 -1.17 -9.05 20.81
N LEU A 13 -0.77 -9.78 19.77
CA LEU A 13 0.60 -9.82 19.29
C LEU A 13 1.08 -8.43 18.83
N LEU A 14 0.27 -7.70 18.08
CA LEU A 14 0.59 -6.33 17.65
C LEU A 14 0.77 -5.41 18.86
N ALA A 15 -0.13 -5.47 19.84
CA ALA A 15 -0.05 -4.65 21.04
C ALA A 15 1.22 -4.95 21.86
N ALA A 16 1.57 -6.23 22.02
CA ALA A 16 2.79 -6.65 22.71
C ALA A 16 4.06 -6.12 22.02
N ASN A 17 4.14 -6.25 20.68
CA ASN A 17 5.29 -5.73 19.93
C ASN A 17 5.40 -4.20 20.00
N LEU A 18 4.28 -3.47 19.99
CA LEU A 18 4.28 -2.01 20.13
C LEU A 18 4.71 -1.58 21.54
N ALA A 19 4.29 -2.30 22.58
CA ALA A 19 4.73 -2.05 23.94
C ALA A 19 6.26 -2.26 24.08
N GLU A 20 6.78 -3.36 23.56
CA GLU A 20 8.22 -3.65 23.54
C GLU A 20 8.99 -2.56 22.78
N LEU A 21 8.50 -2.13 21.63
CA LEU A 21 9.11 -1.04 20.85
C LEU A 21 9.19 0.26 21.67
N THR A 22 8.10 0.60 22.39
CA THR A 22 8.07 1.77 23.27
C THR A 22 9.11 1.68 24.37
N GLU A 23 9.22 0.51 25.03
CA GLU A 23 10.21 0.27 26.09
C GLU A 23 11.66 0.38 25.57
N GLN A 24 11.94 -0.18 24.40
CA GLN A 24 13.30 -0.19 23.83
C GLN A 24 13.74 1.17 23.28
N THR A 25 12.81 1.97 22.75
CA THR A 25 13.14 3.20 22.02
C THR A 25 12.67 4.48 22.69
N SER A 26 11.80 4.38 23.70
CA SER A 26 11.06 5.52 24.29
C SER A 26 10.28 6.33 23.23
N ALA A 27 9.90 5.69 22.12
CA ALA A 27 9.18 6.35 21.03
C ALA A 27 7.72 6.63 21.42
N ASP A 28 7.23 7.79 21.04
CA ASP A 28 5.80 8.10 21.08
C ASP A 28 5.10 7.45 19.89
N LEU A 29 4.26 6.46 20.14
CA LEU A 29 3.52 5.74 19.11
C LEU A 29 2.17 6.38 18.76
N SER A 30 1.83 7.55 19.30
CA SER A 30 0.57 8.26 18.99
C SER A 30 0.48 8.64 17.50
N GLU A 31 1.61 8.86 16.85
CA GLU A 31 1.71 9.18 15.43
C GLU A 31 1.96 7.95 14.53
N LEU A 32 2.07 6.75 15.11
CA LEU A 32 2.26 5.52 14.36
C LEU A 32 0.92 4.85 14.04
N SER A 33 0.68 4.53 12.78
CA SER A 33 -0.42 3.67 12.36
C SER A 33 0.13 2.40 11.72
N VAL A 34 -0.32 1.25 12.21
CA VAL A 34 0.11 -0.06 11.72
C VAL A 34 -1.11 -0.90 11.40
N THR A 35 -1.08 -1.60 10.29
CA THR A 35 -2.04 -2.66 9.98
C THR A 35 -1.27 -3.89 9.54
N TRP A 36 -1.50 -5.00 10.24
CA TRP A 36 -0.99 -6.31 9.88
C TRP A 36 -2.05 -7.11 9.14
N LEU A 37 -1.66 -7.74 8.06
CA LEU A 37 -2.48 -8.69 7.33
C LEU A 37 -1.74 -10.01 7.23
N VAL A 38 -2.45 -11.10 7.52
CA VAL A 38 -1.91 -12.45 7.40
C VAL A 38 -2.69 -13.17 6.31
N TYR A 39 -1.98 -13.56 5.28
CA TYR A 39 -2.52 -14.34 4.19
C TYR A 39 -2.34 -15.83 4.49
N SER A 40 -3.37 -16.61 4.25
CA SER A 40 -3.33 -18.07 4.41
C SER A 40 -2.36 -18.76 3.44
N SER A 41 -2.07 -18.11 2.32
CA SER A 41 -1.09 -18.52 1.31
C SER A 41 -0.41 -17.28 0.73
N SER A 42 0.81 -17.44 0.24
CA SER A 42 1.53 -16.33 -0.40
C SER A 42 0.71 -15.71 -1.54
N PRO A 43 0.47 -14.39 -1.56
CA PRO A 43 -0.18 -13.74 -2.69
C PRO A 43 0.53 -13.97 -4.03
N LEU A 44 1.87 -14.14 -4.01
CA LEU A 44 2.66 -14.42 -5.21
C LEU A 44 2.38 -15.82 -5.76
N ASP A 45 2.21 -16.81 -4.88
CA ASP A 45 1.87 -18.17 -5.30
C ASP A 45 0.42 -18.25 -5.78
N LEU A 46 -0.48 -17.48 -5.19
CA LEU A 46 -1.88 -17.40 -5.57
C LEU A 46 -2.09 -16.69 -6.92
N ALA A 47 -1.27 -15.68 -7.24
CA ALA A 47 -1.42 -14.87 -8.45
C ALA A 47 -1.45 -15.70 -9.75
N ALA A 48 -0.85 -16.89 -9.76
CA ALA A 48 -0.86 -17.81 -10.89
C ALA A 48 -2.10 -18.72 -10.95
N SER A 49 -2.90 -18.77 -9.87
CA SER A 49 -3.95 -19.80 -9.69
C SER A 49 -5.35 -19.25 -9.45
N ILE A 50 -5.50 -17.99 -9.09
CA ILE A 50 -6.81 -17.38 -8.82
C ILE A 50 -7.01 -16.09 -9.62
N SER A 51 -8.27 -15.73 -9.87
CA SER A 51 -8.59 -14.44 -10.48
C SER A 51 -8.43 -13.28 -9.47
N GLU A 52 -8.27 -12.07 -9.99
CA GLU A 52 -8.24 -10.87 -9.14
C GLU A 52 -9.52 -10.75 -8.30
N ALA A 53 -10.69 -11.01 -8.89
CA ALA A 53 -11.97 -10.94 -8.20
C ALA A 53 -12.06 -11.94 -7.03
N ASP A 54 -11.56 -13.16 -7.22
CA ASP A 54 -11.53 -14.18 -6.16
C ASP A 54 -10.54 -13.80 -5.06
N PHE A 55 -9.36 -13.25 -5.42
CA PHE A 55 -8.38 -12.77 -4.45
C PHE A 55 -8.98 -11.72 -3.50
N TRP A 56 -9.71 -10.73 -4.04
CA TRP A 56 -10.34 -9.68 -3.23
C TRP A 56 -11.51 -10.15 -2.38
N GLN A 57 -12.08 -11.34 -2.66
CA GLN A 57 -13.11 -11.96 -1.86
C GLN A 57 -12.56 -12.89 -0.78
N MET A 58 -11.29 -13.24 -0.83
CA MET A 58 -10.68 -14.11 0.19
C MET A 58 -10.69 -13.42 1.56
N PRO A 59 -11.14 -14.10 2.63
CA PRO A 59 -11.10 -13.55 3.97
C PRO A 59 -9.63 -13.43 4.41
N GLN A 60 -9.23 -12.23 4.77
CA GLN A 60 -7.91 -11.96 5.35
C GLN A 60 -8.06 -11.74 6.86
N ALA A 61 -7.17 -12.33 7.65
CA ALA A 61 -7.05 -12.01 9.07
C ALA A 61 -6.10 -10.83 9.26
N GLY A 62 -6.37 -9.98 10.22
CA GLY A 62 -5.50 -8.84 10.48
C GLY A 62 -5.71 -8.18 11.82
N ALA A 63 -4.81 -7.27 12.16
CA ALA A 63 -4.90 -6.41 13.33
C ALA A 63 -4.44 -5.00 12.97
N SER A 64 -4.91 -4.01 13.72
CA SER A 64 -4.61 -2.62 13.43
C SER A 64 -4.44 -1.81 14.71
N HIS A 65 -3.37 -1.01 14.75
CA HIS A 65 -3.16 0.07 15.70
C HIS A 65 -3.33 1.39 14.97
N LEU A 66 -4.28 2.21 15.41
CA LEU A 66 -4.60 3.52 14.83
C LEU A 66 -4.81 3.54 13.29
N GLY A 67 -5.10 2.39 12.68
CA GLY A 67 -5.17 2.25 11.22
C GLY A 67 -6.32 2.99 10.54
N ARG A 68 -7.26 3.57 11.30
CA ARG A 68 -8.33 4.43 10.79
C ARG A 68 -8.03 5.92 10.90
N GLN A 69 -6.92 6.29 11.53
CA GLN A 69 -6.53 7.68 11.61
C GLN A 69 -6.01 8.17 10.27
N LEU A 70 -6.44 9.37 9.88
CA LEU A 70 -5.89 10.04 8.71
C LEU A 70 -4.46 10.46 9.00
N ARG A 71 -3.55 10.06 8.12
CA ARG A 71 -2.14 10.42 8.18
C ARG A 71 -1.74 11.10 6.87
N TYR A 72 -0.76 11.98 6.95
CA TYR A 72 -0.15 12.54 5.76
C TYR A 72 0.65 11.45 5.03
N PRO A 73 0.27 11.09 3.79
CA PRO A 73 0.84 9.92 3.13
C PRO A 73 2.27 10.16 2.60
N ALA A 74 2.72 11.41 2.55
CA ALA A 74 4.00 11.78 1.93
C ALA A 74 4.16 11.09 0.56
N SER A 75 5.33 10.50 0.29
CA SER A 75 5.59 9.82 -0.99
C SER A 75 4.82 8.52 -1.21
N VAL A 76 4.12 7.99 -0.19
CA VAL A 76 3.24 6.81 -0.38
C VAL A 76 2.12 7.12 -1.38
N VAL A 77 1.69 8.38 -1.51
CA VAL A 77 0.71 8.79 -2.52
C VAL A 77 1.12 8.42 -3.95
N LYS A 78 2.42 8.31 -4.23
CA LYS A 78 2.95 7.95 -5.56
C LYS A 78 2.52 6.55 -6.01
N LEU A 79 2.19 5.65 -5.08
CA LEU A 79 1.62 4.34 -5.39
C LEU A 79 0.22 4.47 -6.02
N PHE A 80 -0.57 5.46 -5.60
CA PHE A 80 -1.88 5.72 -6.23
C PHE A 80 -1.71 6.29 -7.63
N TYR A 81 -0.74 7.17 -7.85
CA TYR A 81 -0.42 7.64 -9.21
C TYR A 81 0.09 6.50 -10.09
N ALA A 82 0.90 5.59 -9.55
CA ALA A 82 1.33 4.40 -10.27
C ALA A 82 0.13 3.52 -10.69
N ALA A 83 -0.79 3.25 -9.78
CA ALA A 83 -1.99 2.48 -10.08
C ALA A 83 -2.86 3.18 -11.15
N ALA A 84 -2.96 4.52 -11.11
CA ALA A 84 -3.68 5.30 -12.13
C ALA A 84 -2.99 5.20 -13.49
N VAL A 85 -1.66 5.34 -13.57
CA VAL A 85 -0.91 5.18 -14.83
C VAL A 85 -1.15 3.81 -15.44
N GLU A 86 -0.99 2.73 -14.66
CA GLU A 86 -1.22 1.36 -15.13
C GLU A 86 -2.66 1.15 -15.60
N SER A 87 -3.64 1.67 -14.85
CA SER A 87 -5.06 1.58 -15.21
C SER A 87 -5.36 2.34 -16.52
N TRP A 88 -4.73 3.48 -16.76
CA TRP A 88 -4.95 4.28 -17.96
C TRP A 88 -4.23 3.70 -19.17
N LEU A 89 -3.04 3.15 -19.01
CA LEU A 89 -2.35 2.38 -20.06
C LEU A 89 -3.19 1.17 -20.50
N ALA A 90 -3.70 0.40 -19.52
CA ALA A 90 -4.53 -0.78 -19.79
C ALA A 90 -5.87 -0.45 -20.51
N ARG A 91 -6.30 0.81 -20.45
CA ARG A 91 -7.54 1.32 -21.07
C ARG A 91 -7.29 2.17 -22.32
N ASP A 92 -6.06 2.22 -22.81
CA ASP A 92 -5.63 3.07 -23.94
C ASP A 92 -5.94 4.58 -23.75
N LEU A 93 -6.06 5.04 -22.50
CA LEU A 93 -6.27 6.45 -22.18
C LEU A 93 -4.95 7.22 -22.07
N LEU A 94 -3.84 6.52 -21.94
CA LEU A 94 -2.49 7.05 -21.89
C LEU A 94 -1.61 6.25 -22.83
N LEU A 95 -0.80 6.93 -23.63
CA LEU A 95 0.16 6.27 -24.50
C LEU A 95 1.49 6.03 -23.78
N GLU A 96 1.96 4.80 -23.86
CA GLU A 96 3.27 4.47 -23.32
C GLU A 96 4.38 5.06 -24.19
N GLY A 97 5.13 6.02 -23.65
CA GLY A 97 6.26 6.66 -24.29
C GLY A 97 7.53 6.58 -23.46
N ALA A 98 8.68 6.86 -24.10
CA ALA A 98 9.97 6.86 -23.40
C ALA A 98 10.02 7.86 -22.24
N GLU A 99 9.37 9.00 -22.40
CA GLU A 99 9.29 10.04 -21.35
C GLU A 99 8.47 9.57 -20.14
N LEU A 100 7.29 9.01 -20.40
CA LEU A 100 6.47 8.42 -19.33
C LEU A 100 7.22 7.33 -18.57
N ARG A 101 7.85 6.38 -19.28
CA ARG A 101 8.64 5.31 -18.63
C ARG A 101 9.75 5.85 -17.75
N ARG A 102 10.48 6.87 -18.23
CA ARG A 102 11.55 7.51 -17.48
C ARG A 102 11.02 8.20 -16.22
N ALA A 103 9.97 9.02 -16.37
CA ALA A 103 9.35 9.73 -15.26
C ALA A 103 8.73 8.76 -14.23
N PHE A 104 7.98 7.77 -14.71
CA PHE A 104 7.38 6.74 -13.86
C PHE A 104 8.43 5.97 -13.05
N GLY A 105 9.52 5.55 -13.70
CA GLY A 105 10.64 4.91 -13.03
C GLY A 105 11.33 5.80 -11.99
N ALA A 106 11.58 7.07 -12.30
CA ALA A 106 12.18 8.02 -11.36
C ALA A 106 11.22 8.36 -10.19
N MET A 107 9.92 8.47 -10.45
CA MET A 107 8.91 8.66 -9.40
C MET A 107 8.91 7.51 -8.39
N LEU A 108 8.94 6.26 -8.86
CA LEU A 108 8.82 5.08 -7.99
C LEU A 108 10.14 4.68 -7.35
N ARG A 109 11.24 4.68 -8.10
CA ARG A 109 12.55 4.23 -7.61
C ARG A 109 13.26 5.29 -6.78
N ASP A 110 13.27 6.53 -7.27
CA ASP A 110 14.05 7.61 -6.69
C ASP A 110 13.18 8.58 -5.88
N SER A 111 11.87 8.33 -5.85
CA SER A 111 10.86 9.20 -5.21
C SER A 111 10.92 10.66 -5.70
N SER A 112 11.32 10.88 -6.96
CA SER A 112 11.47 12.21 -7.55
C SER A 112 10.14 12.96 -7.58
N ASN A 113 10.12 14.18 -7.05
CA ASN A 113 8.92 15.04 -7.07
C ASN A 113 8.72 15.67 -8.45
N ASP A 114 9.79 16.02 -9.15
CA ASP A 114 9.70 16.57 -10.52
C ASP A 114 9.11 15.55 -11.48
N ALA A 115 9.58 14.29 -11.38
CA ALA A 115 9.02 13.19 -12.13
C ALA A 115 7.55 12.90 -11.74
N THR A 116 7.20 13.06 -10.46
CA THR A 116 5.81 12.94 -10.00
C THR A 116 4.93 14.01 -10.62
N SER A 117 5.38 15.26 -10.68
CA SER A 117 4.62 16.35 -11.32
C SER A 117 4.33 16.03 -12.79
N LEU A 118 5.35 15.59 -13.55
CA LEU A 118 5.16 15.18 -14.92
C LEU A 118 4.14 14.03 -15.07
N VAL A 119 4.22 13.02 -14.20
CA VAL A 119 3.25 11.90 -14.20
C VAL A 119 1.83 12.40 -13.92
N VAL A 120 1.66 13.29 -12.94
CA VAL A 120 0.35 13.85 -12.58
C VAL A 120 -0.21 14.69 -13.73
N ASP A 121 0.63 15.50 -14.39
CA ASP A 121 0.22 16.33 -15.55
C ASP A 121 -0.26 15.46 -16.72
N LEU A 122 0.29 14.25 -16.87
CA LEU A 122 -0.16 13.30 -17.90
C LEU A 122 -1.47 12.57 -17.53
N LEU A 123 -1.84 12.56 -16.24
CA LEU A 123 -3.08 11.95 -15.73
C LEU A 123 -4.25 12.96 -15.65
N THR A 124 -4.04 14.23 -15.93
CA THR A 124 -5.06 15.29 -15.85
C THR A 124 -5.37 15.88 -17.22
#